data_96689c7e174790ac7d435031b3d7f17c
#
_entry.id   96689c7e174790ac7d435031b3d7f17c
#
_cell.length_a   1.000
_cell.length_b   1.000
_cell.length_c   1.000
_cell.angle_alpha   90.00
_cell.angle_beta   90.00
_cell.angle_gamma   90.00
#
_symmetry.space_group_name_H-M   'P 1'
#
loop_
_entity.id
_entity.type
_entity.pdbx_description
1 polymer ?
#
loop_
_entity_poly.entity_id
_entity_poly.type
_entity_poly.pdbx_seq_one_letter_code
_entity_poly.pdbx_strand_id
1 'polypeptide(L)'
;MDGMSATELNKYISSYRKELNDRPSDRRLNRAAALCYMKLKMYDKASEAFEKAIEDNLDDADSYFFAAISLLKGKKAFLAKRPEVDKAIEYLSAANMIAPKGIYAYFHAYIKYDYFARKSLNTVPDYRELLEEAQRLGVTDYDVKVLFDLLNVVRPTDL
;
A
#
# COMPACT_ATOMS: atom_id res chain seq x y z
N MET A 1 10.20 5.17 -11.40
CA MET A 1 10.22 3.69 -11.27
C MET A 1 9.32 2.97 -12.25
N ASP A 2 8.32 3.64 -12.75
CA ASP A 2 7.47 3.03 -13.78
C ASP A 2 8.29 2.73 -15.03
N GLY A 3 8.11 1.53 -15.58
CA GLY A 3 8.84 1.07 -16.74
C GLY A 3 10.24 0.51 -16.49
N MET A 4 10.69 0.43 -15.24
CA MET A 4 11.98 -0.19 -14.91
C MET A 4 11.90 -1.72 -15.02
N SER A 5 12.93 -2.33 -15.62
CA SER A 5 13.06 -3.77 -15.67
C SER A 5 13.46 -4.34 -14.33
N ALA A 6 13.24 -5.66 -14.13
CA ALA A 6 13.70 -6.35 -12.94
C ALA A 6 15.22 -6.22 -12.73
N THR A 7 16.00 -6.24 -13.82
CA THR A 7 17.45 -6.07 -13.78
C THR A 7 17.84 -4.69 -13.22
N GLU A 8 17.17 -3.63 -13.70
CA GLU A 8 17.41 -2.26 -13.21
C GLU A 8 17.03 -2.12 -11.75
N LEU A 9 15.87 -2.65 -11.34
CA LEU A 9 15.41 -2.63 -9.96
C LEU A 9 16.39 -3.35 -9.03
N ASN A 10 16.92 -4.50 -9.46
CA ASN A 10 17.92 -5.25 -8.68
C ASN A 10 19.22 -4.47 -8.51
N LYS A 11 19.66 -3.73 -9.52
CA LYS A 11 20.83 -2.85 -9.40
C LYS A 11 20.63 -1.78 -8.34
N TYR A 12 19.47 -1.12 -8.35
CA TYR A 12 19.14 -0.10 -7.35
C TYR A 12 19.09 -0.70 -5.95
N ILE A 13 18.46 -1.86 -5.79
CA ILE A 13 18.40 -2.56 -4.51
C ILE A 13 19.81 -2.85 -3.98
N SER A 14 20.70 -3.37 -4.83
CA SER A 14 22.10 -3.65 -4.44
C SER A 14 22.81 -2.39 -3.96
N SER A 15 22.62 -1.27 -4.65
CA SER A 15 23.17 0.02 -4.27
C SER A 15 22.62 0.49 -2.92
N TYR A 16 21.29 0.45 -2.74
CA TYR A 16 20.67 0.86 -1.49
C TYR A 16 21.07 -0.02 -0.32
N ARG A 17 21.22 -1.33 -0.53
CA ARG A 17 21.67 -2.25 0.53
C ARG A 17 23.08 -1.92 1.01
N LYS A 18 23.98 -1.56 0.11
CA LYS A 18 25.34 -1.12 0.48
C LYS A 18 25.28 0.12 1.37
N GLU A 19 24.50 1.12 0.97
CA GLU A 19 24.37 2.35 1.75
C GLU A 19 23.67 2.09 3.09
N LEU A 20 22.69 1.18 3.13
CA LEU A 20 21.99 0.82 4.36
C LEU A 20 22.87 0.07 5.35
N ASN A 21 23.95 -0.59 4.91
CA ASN A 21 24.93 -1.18 5.84
C ASN A 21 25.57 -0.11 6.72
N ASP A 22 25.81 1.08 6.17
CA ASP A 22 26.41 2.20 6.92
C ASP A 22 25.34 3.03 7.64
N ARG A 23 24.12 3.09 7.09
CA ARG A 23 23.02 3.92 7.61
C ARG A 23 21.72 3.12 7.65
N PRO A 24 21.61 2.11 8.54
CA PRO A 24 20.46 1.18 8.53
C PRO A 24 19.12 1.81 8.88
N SER A 25 19.12 2.96 9.53
CA SER A 25 17.90 3.68 9.92
C SER A 25 17.55 4.84 8.98
N ASP A 26 18.26 4.99 7.86
CA ASP A 26 17.99 6.06 6.90
C ASP A 26 16.63 5.81 6.22
N ARG A 27 15.67 6.70 6.47
CA ARG A 27 14.29 6.57 5.97
C ARG A 27 14.22 6.62 4.45
N ARG A 28 14.98 7.50 3.82
CA ARG A 28 14.97 7.66 2.36
C ARG A 28 15.49 6.42 1.66
N LEU A 29 16.56 5.83 2.20
CA LEU A 29 17.13 4.59 1.65
C LEU A 29 16.18 3.41 1.87
N ASN A 30 15.58 3.29 3.05
CA ASN A 30 14.61 2.23 3.33
C ASN A 30 13.38 2.38 2.43
N ARG A 31 12.86 3.59 2.23
CA ARG A 31 11.74 3.85 1.33
C ARG A 31 12.06 3.48 -0.11
N ALA A 32 13.23 3.90 -0.60
CA ALA A 32 13.66 3.59 -1.96
C ALA A 32 13.82 2.09 -2.17
N ALA A 33 14.45 1.38 -1.25
CA ALA A 33 14.57 -0.07 -1.30
C ALA A 33 13.20 -0.76 -1.24
N ALA A 34 12.32 -0.30 -0.37
CA ALA A 34 10.97 -0.83 -0.23
C ALA A 34 10.17 -0.74 -1.52
N LEU A 35 10.23 0.41 -2.20
CA LEU A 35 9.55 0.60 -3.49
C LEU A 35 10.08 -0.37 -4.54
N CYS A 36 11.38 -0.61 -4.58
CA CYS A 36 11.97 -1.59 -5.49
C CYS A 36 11.50 -3.01 -5.16
N TYR A 37 11.51 -3.40 -3.89
CA TYR A 37 11.02 -4.70 -3.46
C TYR A 37 9.54 -4.91 -3.82
N MET A 38 8.71 -3.89 -3.59
CA MET A 38 7.29 -3.95 -3.93
C MET A 38 7.09 -4.15 -5.44
N LYS A 39 7.81 -3.42 -6.27
CA LYS A 39 7.75 -3.56 -7.75
C LYS A 39 8.19 -4.95 -8.20
N LEU A 40 9.14 -5.56 -7.51
CA LEU A 40 9.59 -6.93 -7.77
C LEU A 40 8.69 -7.99 -7.13
N LYS A 41 7.60 -7.60 -6.50
CA LYS A 41 6.67 -8.49 -5.79
C LYS A 41 7.32 -9.25 -4.62
N MET A 42 8.37 -8.68 -4.05
CA MET A 42 9.03 -9.18 -2.85
C MET A 42 8.40 -8.52 -1.62
N TYR A 43 7.16 -8.87 -1.36
CA TYR A 43 6.30 -8.12 -0.42
C TYR A 43 6.75 -8.17 1.03
N ASP A 44 7.29 -9.29 1.50
CA ASP A 44 7.77 -9.38 2.88
C ASP A 44 8.96 -8.43 3.13
N LYS A 45 9.88 -8.36 2.17
CA LYS A 45 11.01 -7.42 2.24
C LYS A 45 10.55 -5.98 2.09
N ALA A 46 9.57 -5.74 1.23
CA ALA A 46 8.97 -4.41 1.07
C ALA A 46 8.32 -3.95 2.37
N SER A 47 7.50 -4.79 3.00
CA SER A 47 6.85 -4.46 4.27
C SER A 47 7.86 -4.13 5.36
N GLU A 48 8.91 -4.93 5.50
CA GLU A 48 9.97 -4.70 6.48
C GLU A 48 10.67 -3.36 6.26
N ALA A 49 11.00 -3.04 5.00
CA ALA A 49 11.66 -1.79 4.67
C ALA A 49 10.73 -0.57 4.83
N PHE A 50 9.45 -0.71 4.49
CA PHE A 50 8.47 0.36 4.72
C PHE A 50 8.26 0.62 6.21
N GLU A 51 8.23 -0.41 7.05
CA GLU A 51 8.13 -0.23 8.50
C GLU A 51 9.26 0.66 9.03
N LYS A 52 10.48 0.44 8.55
CA LYS A 52 11.62 1.29 8.91
C LYS A 52 11.49 2.71 8.36
N ALA A 53 10.95 2.85 7.15
CA ALA A 53 10.79 4.14 6.51
C ALA A 53 9.74 5.01 7.21
N ILE A 54 8.69 4.42 7.79
CA ILE A 54 7.61 5.15 8.44
C ILE A 54 7.77 5.26 9.96
N GLU A 55 8.78 4.61 10.54
CA GLU A 55 9.06 4.70 11.97
C GLU A 55 9.31 6.16 12.36
N ASP A 56 8.50 6.66 13.29
CA ASP A 56 8.54 8.05 13.76
C ASP A 56 8.39 9.11 12.65
N ASN A 57 7.91 8.72 11.47
CA ASN A 57 7.73 9.64 10.34
C ASN A 57 6.24 9.94 10.13
N LEU A 58 5.82 11.14 10.52
CA LEU A 58 4.43 11.59 10.45
C LEU A 58 4.13 12.40 9.18
N ASP A 59 5.09 12.54 8.26
CA ASP A 59 4.95 13.41 7.09
C ASP A 59 4.82 12.67 5.76
N ASP A 60 5.05 11.35 5.73
CA ASP A 60 5.10 10.57 4.50
C ASP A 60 3.87 9.69 4.33
N ALA A 61 2.76 10.29 3.90
CA ALA A 61 1.50 9.58 3.69
C ALA A 61 1.62 8.45 2.67
N ASP A 62 2.34 8.69 1.56
CA ASP A 62 2.49 7.68 0.50
C ASP A 62 3.22 6.42 0.98
N SER A 63 4.18 6.54 1.87
CA SER A 63 4.85 5.35 2.43
C SER A 63 3.90 4.49 3.23
N TYR A 64 2.96 5.07 3.98
CA TYR A 64 1.90 4.31 4.64
C TYR A 64 0.99 3.60 3.64
N PHE A 65 0.63 4.28 2.55
CA PHE A 65 -0.17 3.69 1.48
C PHE A 65 0.55 2.49 0.82
N PHE A 66 1.80 2.65 0.46
CA PHE A 66 2.59 1.56 -0.13
C PHE A 66 2.85 0.42 0.88
N ALA A 67 3.02 0.73 2.15
CA ALA A 67 3.12 -0.28 3.20
C ALA A 67 1.84 -1.13 3.28
N ALA A 68 0.68 -0.49 3.19
CA ALA A 68 -0.60 -1.19 3.18
C ALA A 68 -0.72 -2.13 1.95
N ILE A 69 -0.30 -1.68 0.77
CA ILE A 69 -0.27 -2.52 -0.43
C ILE A 69 0.59 -3.76 -0.20
N SER A 70 1.79 -3.57 0.34
CA SER A 70 2.75 -4.67 0.56
C SER A 70 2.23 -5.72 1.55
N LEU A 71 1.42 -5.33 2.53
CA LEU A 71 0.83 -6.24 3.51
C LEU A 71 -0.12 -7.27 2.89
N LEU A 72 -0.76 -6.94 1.77
CA LEU A 72 -1.69 -7.87 1.10
C LEU A 72 -0.97 -8.89 0.21
N LYS A 73 0.33 -8.73 0.01
CA LYS A 73 1.23 -9.73 -0.61
C LYS A 73 0.79 -10.21 -2.00
N GLY A 74 0.22 -9.32 -2.81
CA GLY A 74 -0.21 -9.66 -4.16
C GLY A 74 -1.45 -10.55 -4.23
N LYS A 75 -2.18 -10.69 -3.13
CA LYS A 75 -3.39 -11.50 -3.02
C LYS A 75 -4.61 -10.58 -2.88
N LYS A 76 -5.78 -11.10 -3.25
CA LYS A 76 -7.04 -10.43 -2.95
C LYS A 76 -7.17 -10.24 -1.44
N ALA A 77 -7.73 -9.11 -1.02
CA ALA A 77 -7.97 -8.85 0.39
C ALA A 77 -8.78 -9.97 1.06
N PHE A 78 -9.72 -10.57 0.33
CA PHE A 78 -10.50 -11.73 0.78
C PHE A 78 -9.63 -12.86 1.33
N LEU A 79 -8.45 -13.07 0.74
CA LEU A 79 -7.53 -14.16 1.09
C LEU A 79 -6.48 -13.76 2.15
N ALA A 80 -6.43 -12.49 2.52
CA ALA A 80 -5.45 -12.00 3.50
C ALA A 80 -5.82 -12.46 4.91
N LYS A 81 -4.83 -12.48 5.78
CA LYS A 81 -5.05 -12.78 7.19
C LYS A 81 -5.59 -11.54 7.91
N ARG A 82 -6.44 -11.75 8.90
CA ARG A 82 -7.06 -10.64 9.64
C ARG A 82 -6.04 -9.64 10.21
N PRO A 83 -4.93 -10.06 10.85
CA PRO A 83 -3.95 -9.10 11.34
C PRO A 83 -3.35 -8.23 10.25
N GLU A 84 -3.12 -8.78 9.06
CA GLU A 84 -2.61 -8.02 7.90
C GLU A 84 -3.65 -7.01 7.41
N VAL A 85 -4.91 -7.40 7.36
CA VAL A 85 -6.03 -6.52 6.98
C VAL A 85 -6.16 -5.36 7.97
N ASP A 86 -6.15 -5.65 9.24
CA ASP A 86 -6.27 -4.63 10.31
C ASP A 86 -5.10 -3.64 10.25
N LYS A 87 -3.89 -4.14 10.02
CA LYS A 87 -2.70 -3.30 9.91
C LYS A 87 -2.75 -2.42 8.65
N ALA A 88 -3.21 -2.98 7.53
CA ALA A 88 -3.37 -2.21 6.30
C ALA A 88 -4.36 -1.06 6.48
N ILE A 89 -5.48 -1.31 7.14
CA ILE A 89 -6.48 -0.27 7.46
C ILE A 89 -5.87 0.80 8.38
N GLU A 90 -5.11 0.40 9.37
CA GLU A 90 -4.40 1.33 10.26
C GLU A 90 -3.46 2.24 9.48
N TYR A 91 -2.69 1.69 8.56
CA TYR A 91 -1.80 2.46 7.69
C TYR A 91 -2.56 3.42 6.78
N LEU A 92 -3.68 2.99 6.20
CA LEU A 92 -4.50 3.86 5.35
C LEU A 92 -5.14 4.99 6.14
N SER A 93 -5.57 4.72 7.36
CA SER A 93 -6.08 5.75 8.26
C SER A 93 -5.00 6.78 8.59
N ALA A 94 -3.77 6.32 8.86
CA ALA A 94 -2.63 7.21 9.10
C ALA A 94 -2.33 8.07 7.86
N ALA A 95 -2.30 7.47 6.68
CA ALA A 95 -2.06 8.19 5.42
C ALA A 95 -3.10 9.30 5.22
N ASN A 96 -4.38 8.98 5.44
CA ASN A 96 -5.47 9.96 5.29
C ASN A 96 -5.40 11.09 6.33
N MET A 97 -4.92 10.81 7.53
CA MET A 97 -4.72 11.86 8.55
C MET A 97 -3.58 12.80 8.18
N ILE A 98 -2.54 12.29 7.56
CA ILE A 98 -1.38 13.10 7.14
C ILE A 98 -1.74 13.98 5.95
N ALA A 99 -2.29 13.38 4.89
CA ALA A 99 -2.64 14.08 3.65
C ALA A 99 -3.78 13.35 2.94
N PRO A 100 -5.03 13.73 3.17
CA PRO A 100 -6.18 13.05 2.56
C PRO A 100 -6.09 13.00 1.04
N LYS A 101 -6.25 11.80 0.48
CA LYS A 101 -6.31 11.55 -0.96
C LYS A 101 -7.39 10.55 -1.28
N GLY A 102 -8.06 10.75 -2.42
CA GLY A 102 -9.12 9.85 -2.87
C GLY A 102 -8.67 8.41 -3.00
N ILE A 103 -7.45 8.16 -3.46
CA ILE A 103 -6.95 6.79 -3.63
C ILE A 103 -6.76 6.05 -2.29
N TYR A 104 -6.44 6.75 -1.21
CA TYR A 104 -6.36 6.12 0.11
C TYR A 104 -7.73 5.64 0.57
N ALA A 105 -8.75 6.49 0.43
CA ALA A 105 -10.13 6.13 0.76
C ALA A 105 -10.65 5.01 -0.15
N TYR A 106 -10.31 5.02 -1.43
CA TYR A 106 -10.70 3.97 -2.37
C TYR A 106 -10.08 2.62 -2.01
N PHE A 107 -8.80 2.60 -1.68
CA PHE A 107 -8.13 1.37 -1.23
C PHE A 107 -8.76 0.83 0.05
N HIS A 108 -9.07 1.71 0.98
CA HIS A 108 -9.77 1.34 2.21
C HIS A 108 -11.17 0.74 1.87
N ALA A 109 -11.88 1.35 0.92
CA ALA A 109 -13.15 0.82 0.43
C ALA A 109 -13.00 -0.58 -0.18
N TYR A 110 -11.97 -0.80 -0.98
CA TYR A 110 -11.67 -2.12 -1.54
C TYR A 110 -11.50 -3.18 -0.45
N ILE A 111 -10.73 -2.89 0.59
CA ILE A 111 -10.53 -3.83 1.71
C ILE A 111 -11.86 -4.10 2.41
N LYS A 112 -12.64 -3.07 2.68
CA LYS A 112 -13.95 -3.21 3.34
C LYS A 112 -14.93 -4.03 2.49
N TYR A 113 -14.90 -3.87 1.18
CA TYR A 113 -15.68 -4.68 0.27
C TYR A 113 -15.20 -6.12 0.22
N ASP A 114 -13.93 -6.33 -0.12
CA ASP A 114 -13.41 -7.65 -0.47
C ASP A 114 -13.21 -8.56 0.74
N TYR A 115 -12.78 -8.00 1.88
CA TYR A 115 -12.60 -8.78 3.10
C TYR A 115 -13.85 -8.81 3.97
N PHE A 116 -14.49 -7.66 4.22
CA PHE A 116 -15.60 -7.58 5.19
C PHE A 116 -16.94 -7.89 4.54
N ALA A 117 -17.37 -7.14 3.53
CA ALA A 117 -18.69 -7.31 2.93
C ALA A 117 -18.87 -8.69 2.30
N ARG A 118 -17.89 -9.18 1.56
CA ARG A 118 -17.94 -10.51 0.94
C ARG A 118 -17.96 -11.65 1.95
N LYS A 119 -17.50 -11.42 3.18
CA LYS A 119 -17.57 -12.38 4.29
C LYS A 119 -18.76 -12.15 5.19
N SER A 120 -19.67 -11.27 4.82
CA SER A 120 -20.85 -10.88 5.60
C SER A 120 -20.47 -10.34 7.00
N LEU A 121 -19.34 -9.66 7.09
CA LEU A 121 -18.89 -9.01 8.33
C LEU A 121 -19.31 -7.55 8.31
N ASN A 122 -20.01 -7.13 9.37
CA ASN A 122 -20.39 -5.74 9.52
C ASN A 122 -19.19 -4.91 9.96
N THR A 123 -19.04 -3.72 9.40
CA THR A 123 -17.93 -2.82 9.72
C THR A 123 -18.35 -1.37 9.52
N VAL A 124 -17.74 -0.46 10.30
CA VAL A 124 -17.95 0.99 10.19
C VAL A 124 -16.60 1.66 10.07
N PRO A 125 -16.36 2.53 9.07
CA PRO A 125 -17.25 2.79 7.94
C PRO A 125 -17.35 1.57 7.01
N ASP A 126 -18.45 1.45 6.27
CA ASP A 126 -18.59 0.43 5.24
C ASP A 126 -17.94 0.89 3.93
N TYR A 127 -17.86 -0.02 2.94
CA TYR A 127 -17.20 0.31 1.69
C TYR A 127 -17.89 1.40 0.87
N ARG A 128 -19.23 1.53 1.00
CA ARG A 128 -19.98 2.54 0.25
C ARG A 128 -19.67 3.94 0.75
N GLU A 129 -19.60 4.11 2.07
CA GLU A 129 -19.21 5.38 2.69
C GLU A 129 -17.81 5.81 2.25
N LEU A 130 -16.89 4.85 2.18
CA LEU A 130 -15.51 5.11 1.74
C LEU A 130 -15.41 5.40 0.25
N LEU A 131 -16.25 4.78 -0.59
CA LEU A 131 -16.32 5.12 -2.01
C LEU A 131 -16.81 6.55 -2.22
N GLU A 132 -17.81 6.98 -1.47
CA GLU A 132 -18.30 8.36 -1.52
C GLU A 132 -17.18 9.34 -1.12
N GLU A 133 -16.46 9.02 -0.07
CA GLU A 133 -15.30 9.82 0.37
C GLU A 133 -14.22 9.90 -0.70
N ALA A 134 -13.90 8.77 -1.35
CA ALA A 134 -12.92 8.72 -2.43
C ALA A 134 -13.32 9.62 -3.60
N GLN A 135 -14.59 9.60 -3.98
CA GLN A 135 -15.13 10.47 -5.04
C GLN A 135 -15.05 11.94 -4.64
N ARG A 136 -15.42 12.26 -3.41
CA ARG A 136 -15.34 13.62 -2.88
C ARG A 136 -13.91 14.15 -2.89
N LEU A 137 -12.93 13.29 -2.66
CA LEU A 137 -11.50 13.63 -2.69
C LEU A 137 -10.89 13.58 -4.09
N GLY A 138 -11.69 13.28 -5.12
CA GLY A 138 -11.26 13.37 -6.52
C GLY A 138 -10.47 12.18 -7.04
N VAL A 139 -10.74 10.96 -6.56
CA VAL A 139 -10.09 9.76 -7.10
C VAL A 139 -10.38 9.63 -8.60
N THR A 140 -9.37 9.27 -9.38
CA THR A 140 -9.49 9.10 -10.84
C THR A 140 -9.42 7.63 -11.23
N ASP A 141 -9.91 7.29 -12.43
CA ASP A 141 -9.77 5.93 -12.98
C ASP A 141 -8.30 5.52 -13.13
N TYR A 142 -7.44 6.47 -13.43
CA TYR A 142 -5.98 6.22 -13.50
C TYR A 142 -5.43 5.81 -12.13
N ASP A 143 -5.80 6.54 -11.07
CA ASP A 143 -5.39 6.20 -9.70
C ASP A 143 -5.81 4.79 -9.34
N VAL A 144 -7.04 4.41 -9.67
CA VAL A 144 -7.60 3.08 -9.39
C VAL A 144 -6.84 2.00 -10.17
N LYS A 145 -6.55 2.26 -11.44
CA LYS A 145 -5.78 1.33 -12.26
C LYS A 145 -4.39 1.09 -11.67
N VAL A 146 -3.69 2.15 -11.29
CA VAL A 146 -2.37 2.06 -10.68
C VAL A 146 -2.43 1.25 -9.38
N LEU A 147 -3.46 1.49 -8.56
CA LEU A 147 -3.65 0.74 -7.31
C LEU A 147 -3.74 -0.77 -7.57
N PHE A 148 -4.62 -1.20 -8.47
CA PHE A 148 -4.80 -2.63 -8.74
C PHE A 148 -3.60 -3.27 -9.44
N ASP A 149 -2.86 -2.50 -10.25
CA ASP A 149 -1.58 -2.96 -10.80
C ASP A 149 -0.57 -3.22 -9.67
N LEU A 150 -0.47 -2.31 -8.70
CA LEU A 150 0.42 -2.47 -7.55
C LEU A 150 -0.02 -3.60 -6.62
N LEU A 151 -1.31 -3.75 -6.41
CA LEU A 151 -1.88 -4.85 -5.62
C LEU A 151 -1.72 -6.20 -6.30
N ASN A 152 -1.50 -6.21 -7.61
CA ASN A 152 -1.41 -7.41 -8.43
C ASN A 152 -2.68 -8.27 -8.36
N VAL A 153 -3.84 -7.62 -8.35
CA VAL A 153 -5.16 -8.27 -8.34
C VAL A 153 -6.08 -7.59 -9.35
N VAL A 154 -7.12 -8.30 -9.78
CA VAL A 154 -8.12 -7.77 -10.70
C VAL A 154 -9.11 -6.92 -9.92
N ARG A 155 -9.44 -5.73 -10.46
CA ARG A 155 -10.46 -4.86 -9.87
C ARG A 155 -11.82 -5.58 -9.82
N PRO A 156 -12.49 -5.62 -8.64
CA PRO A 156 -13.84 -6.17 -8.54
C PRO A 156 -14.83 -5.39 -9.43
N THR A 157 -15.78 -6.10 -10.04
CA THR A 157 -16.77 -5.46 -10.94
C THR A 157 -17.70 -4.51 -10.20
N ASP A 158 -17.92 -4.70 -8.91
CA ASP A 158 -18.79 -3.87 -8.08
C ASP A 158 -18.10 -2.62 -7.52
N LEU A 159 -16.84 -2.47 -7.81
CA LEU A 159 -16.05 -1.31 -7.48
C LEU A 159 -15.58 -0.63 -8.76
#